data_b38e8149d2e093fcb075afae55ac495c
#
_entry.id   b38e8149d2e093fcb075afae55ac495c
#
_cell.length_a   1.000
_cell.length_b   1.000
_cell.length_c   1.000
_cell.angle_alpha   90.00
_cell.angle_beta   90.00
_cell.angle_gamma   90.00
#
_symmetry.space_group_name_H-M   'P 1'
#
loop_
_entity.id
_entity.type
_entity.pdbx_description
1 polymer ?
#
loop_
_entity_poly.entity_id
_entity_poly.type
_entity_poly.pdbx_seq_one_letter_code
_entity_poly.pdbx_strand_id
1 'polypeptide(L)'
;MSTQTTKSNSRSLIIVDDKIPYIKGALEPFAEVLYLPGEELTAAIVRDADALITRTRTICSAELLEGSAVKFIASATIGFDHIDAAYCRRQGIAWANAPGCNAGSVNQYLASALLTYARKKRIKLRDLTIGIVGVGNVGRKAADLCHAIGMRVLLDDPPRQRAEGRGNFTSLARIREQADIITFHVPVQCAGEFATHHMVDNGFFKDLKKCPLLVNTCRGEVFDSGAVKNALDSGSISGLIIDCWENEPEIDLEMLEKTDLGTAHIAGYSRDGKAVGTMMSIRAVSRFFKLGI
;
A
#
# COMPACT_ATOMS: atom_id res chain seq x y z
N MET A 1 -32.87 11.54 47.56
CA MET A 1 -31.58 12.17 47.31
C MET A 1 -30.84 11.28 46.33
N SER A 2 -30.91 11.59 45.04
CA SER A 2 -30.25 10.84 43.98
C SER A 2 -28.80 11.31 43.85
N THR A 3 -27.87 10.48 44.23
CA THR A 3 -26.44 10.69 44.00
C THR A 3 -26.18 10.50 42.51
N GLN A 4 -26.09 11.59 41.76
CA GLN A 4 -25.51 11.62 40.44
C GLN A 4 -24.01 11.29 40.59
N THR A 5 -23.63 10.13 40.17
CA THR A 5 -22.24 9.73 40.02
C THR A 5 -21.68 10.58 38.86
N THR A 6 -20.90 11.60 39.19
CA THR A 6 -20.09 12.37 38.26
C THR A 6 -19.15 11.38 37.57
N LYS A 7 -19.38 11.12 36.27
CA LYS A 7 -18.38 10.47 35.41
C LYS A 7 -17.08 11.28 35.51
N SER A 8 -16.06 10.69 36.10
CA SER A 8 -14.70 11.18 36.08
C SER A 8 -14.33 11.49 34.63
N ASN A 9 -13.91 12.71 34.39
CA ASN A 9 -13.45 13.19 33.08
C ASN A 9 -12.03 12.63 32.82
N SER A 10 -11.89 11.29 32.83
CA SER A 10 -10.63 10.64 32.50
C SER A 10 -10.36 10.85 31.02
N ARG A 11 -9.21 11.43 30.72
CA ARG A 11 -8.74 11.56 29.34
C ARG A 11 -8.58 10.16 28.72
N SER A 12 -8.89 10.02 27.43
CA SER A 12 -8.69 8.76 26.73
C SER A 12 -7.21 8.36 26.74
N LEU A 13 -6.91 7.09 26.98
CA LEU A 13 -5.56 6.52 26.89
C LEU A 13 -5.29 6.05 25.46
N ILE A 14 -4.27 6.64 24.85
CA ILE A 14 -3.85 6.30 23.47
C ILE A 14 -2.44 5.72 23.52
N ILE A 15 -2.27 4.49 23.05
CA ILE A 15 -0.94 3.88 22.90
C ILE A 15 -0.46 4.09 21.46
N VAL A 16 0.78 4.56 21.34
CA VAL A 16 1.38 4.99 20.07
C VAL A 16 2.70 4.25 19.84
N ASP A 17 2.89 3.66 18.65
CA ASP A 17 4.19 3.14 18.22
C ASP A 17 5.23 4.28 18.22
N ASP A 18 6.27 4.15 19.03
CA ASP A 18 7.31 5.17 19.30
C ASP A 18 8.15 5.52 18.06
N LYS A 19 8.11 4.69 17.03
CA LYS A 19 8.80 4.90 15.74
C LYS A 19 7.97 5.71 14.74
N ILE A 20 6.76 6.15 15.10
CA ILE A 20 5.98 7.06 14.25
C ILE A 20 6.58 8.47 14.34
N PRO A 21 7.13 9.00 13.25
CA PRO A 21 7.79 10.29 13.29
C PRO A 21 6.78 11.44 13.45
N TYR A 22 7.20 12.54 14.07
CA TYR A 22 6.42 13.79 14.21
C TYR A 22 5.10 13.68 14.98
N ILE A 23 4.85 12.59 15.74
CA ILE A 23 3.60 12.40 16.47
C ILE A 23 3.65 12.98 17.89
N LYS A 24 4.84 13.06 18.49
CA LYS A 24 5.02 13.57 19.86
C LYS A 24 4.59 15.03 19.94
N GLY A 25 3.83 15.36 20.98
CA GLY A 25 3.28 16.71 21.21
C GLY A 25 1.93 16.98 20.53
N ALA A 26 1.46 16.11 19.65
CA ALA A 26 0.24 16.34 18.90
C ALA A 26 -1.04 15.93 19.64
N LEU A 27 -0.99 14.89 20.44
CA LEU A 27 -2.15 14.30 21.14
C LEU A 27 -2.16 14.57 22.65
N GLU A 28 -1.02 14.82 23.28
CA GLU A 28 -0.86 15.00 24.72
C GLU A 28 -1.69 16.14 25.31
N PRO A 29 -1.99 17.24 24.58
CA PRO A 29 -2.90 18.27 25.10
C PRO A 29 -4.33 17.72 25.32
N PHE A 30 -4.73 16.65 24.62
CA PHE A 30 -6.11 16.17 24.51
C PHE A 30 -6.33 14.79 25.14
N ALA A 31 -5.30 13.98 25.25
CA ALA A 31 -5.35 12.60 25.71
C ALA A 31 -4.14 12.24 26.59
N GLU A 32 -4.24 11.16 27.33
CA GLU A 32 -3.07 10.47 27.90
C GLU A 32 -2.42 9.64 26.82
N VAL A 33 -1.09 9.81 26.61
CA VAL A 33 -0.38 9.16 25.50
C VAL A 33 0.78 8.36 26.04
N LEU A 34 0.81 7.07 25.70
CA LEU A 34 1.90 6.16 26.02
C LEU A 34 2.62 5.75 24.73
N TYR A 35 3.94 5.99 24.67
CA TYR A 35 4.79 5.63 23.54
C TYR A 35 5.55 4.36 23.83
N LEU A 36 5.39 3.34 22.98
CA LEU A 36 6.05 2.03 23.12
C LEU A 36 6.47 1.50 21.75
N PRO A 37 7.53 0.68 21.68
CA PRO A 37 7.84 -0.06 20.47
C PRO A 37 6.68 -0.93 20.05
N GLY A 38 6.31 -0.89 18.77
CA GLY A 38 5.14 -1.61 18.26
C GLY A 38 5.22 -3.13 18.43
N GLU A 39 6.43 -3.69 18.41
CA GLU A 39 6.72 -5.09 18.64
C GLU A 39 6.61 -5.54 20.10
N GLU A 40 6.59 -4.61 21.06
CA GLU A 40 6.48 -4.90 22.50
C GLU A 40 5.03 -4.86 23.01
N LEU A 41 4.05 -4.50 22.15
CA LEU A 41 2.65 -4.44 22.56
C LEU A 41 2.10 -5.84 22.83
N THR A 42 1.58 -6.03 24.02
CA THR A 42 0.94 -7.26 24.48
C THR A 42 -0.51 -7.00 24.91
N ALA A 43 -1.33 -8.05 25.02
CA ALA A 43 -2.72 -7.94 25.49
C ALA A 43 -2.83 -7.26 26.88
N ALA A 44 -1.85 -7.51 27.76
CA ALA A 44 -1.81 -6.88 29.08
C ALA A 44 -1.59 -5.36 28.99
N ILE A 45 -0.72 -4.92 28.10
CA ILE A 45 -0.41 -3.49 27.90
C ILE A 45 -1.59 -2.75 27.27
N VAL A 46 -2.27 -3.35 26.28
CA VAL A 46 -3.35 -2.66 25.56
C VAL A 46 -4.71 -2.78 26.25
N ARG A 47 -4.79 -3.53 27.38
CA ARG A 47 -6.04 -3.84 28.08
C ARG A 47 -6.92 -2.61 28.33
N ASP A 48 -6.34 -1.54 28.87
CA ASP A 48 -7.06 -0.36 29.30
C ASP A 48 -6.97 0.81 28.30
N ALA A 49 -6.34 0.60 27.14
CA ALA A 49 -6.21 1.61 26.11
C ALA A 49 -7.53 1.84 25.37
N ASP A 50 -7.88 3.10 25.11
CA ASP A 50 -9.02 3.48 24.27
C ASP A 50 -8.68 3.41 22.78
N ALA A 51 -7.43 3.68 22.41
CA ALA A 51 -6.98 3.63 21.03
C ALA A 51 -5.52 3.19 20.89
N LEU A 52 -5.21 2.65 19.70
CA LEU A 52 -3.85 2.36 19.26
C LEU A 52 -3.52 3.18 18.01
N ILE A 53 -2.29 3.73 17.96
CA ILE A 53 -1.73 4.27 16.72
C ILE A 53 -0.50 3.43 16.38
N THR A 54 -0.60 2.67 15.30
CA THR A 54 0.34 1.59 14.96
C THR A 54 1.05 1.80 13.64
N ARG A 55 2.04 0.96 13.40
CA ARG A 55 2.62 0.66 12.09
C ARG A 55 2.58 -0.85 11.87
N THR A 56 3.23 -1.33 10.81
CA THR A 56 3.20 -2.73 10.38
C THR A 56 3.79 -3.74 11.38
N ARG A 57 4.56 -3.28 12.38
CA ARG A 57 5.16 -4.16 13.42
C ARG A 57 4.18 -4.63 14.49
N THR A 58 3.06 -3.94 14.65
CA THR A 58 2.02 -4.30 15.62
C THR A 58 0.95 -5.12 14.91
N ILE A 59 0.86 -6.40 15.22
CA ILE A 59 -0.19 -7.27 14.68
C ILE A 59 -1.46 -7.10 15.52
N CYS A 60 -2.45 -6.39 15.00
CA CYS A 60 -3.73 -6.12 15.66
C CYS A 60 -4.70 -7.28 15.40
N SER A 61 -4.44 -8.42 16.03
CA SER A 61 -5.22 -9.65 15.96
C SER A 61 -6.11 -9.84 17.20
N ALA A 62 -6.91 -10.90 17.22
CA ALA A 62 -7.65 -11.32 18.39
C ALA A 62 -6.74 -11.53 19.62
N GLU A 63 -5.54 -12.10 19.42
CA GLU A 63 -4.57 -12.35 20.50
C GLU A 63 -4.16 -11.05 21.23
N LEU A 64 -4.00 -9.95 20.49
CA LEU A 64 -3.67 -8.65 21.08
C LEU A 64 -4.88 -7.93 21.67
N LEU A 65 -6.05 -8.04 21.03
CA LEU A 65 -7.18 -7.13 21.27
C LEU A 65 -8.28 -7.74 22.13
N GLU A 66 -8.30 -9.06 22.36
CA GLU A 66 -9.36 -9.73 23.12
C GLU A 66 -9.39 -9.24 24.55
N GLY A 67 -10.58 -8.83 25.01
CA GLY A 67 -10.79 -8.30 26.36
C GLY A 67 -10.20 -6.91 26.61
N SER A 68 -9.67 -6.23 25.59
CA SER A 68 -9.20 -4.86 25.72
C SER A 68 -10.33 -3.82 25.65
N ALA A 69 -10.05 -2.60 26.14
CA ALA A 69 -10.95 -1.46 26.03
C ALA A 69 -10.82 -0.70 24.69
N VAL A 70 -10.00 -1.20 23.77
CA VAL A 70 -9.69 -0.53 22.50
C VAL A 70 -10.95 -0.35 21.63
N LYS A 71 -11.23 0.90 21.26
CA LYS A 71 -12.37 1.29 20.42
C LYS A 71 -11.94 1.71 19.01
N PHE A 72 -10.68 2.13 18.87
CA PHE A 72 -10.16 2.66 17.62
C PHE A 72 -8.69 2.30 17.39
N ILE A 73 -8.37 1.95 16.14
CA ILE A 73 -6.99 1.71 15.68
C ILE A 73 -6.70 2.61 14.50
N ALA A 74 -5.63 3.41 14.58
CA ALA A 74 -5.12 4.16 13.44
C ALA A 74 -3.77 3.58 12.99
N SER A 75 -3.65 3.19 11.73
CA SER A 75 -2.36 2.80 11.17
C SER A 75 -1.73 3.94 10.39
N ALA A 76 -0.51 4.33 10.78
CA ALA A 76 0.27 5.37 10.08
C ALA A 76 0.90 4.84 8.77
N THR A 77 0.33 3.77 8.19
CA THR A 77 0.77 3.11 6.96
C THR A 77 -0.38 2.93 5.98
N ILE A 78 -0.07 2.67 4.72
CA ILE A 78 -1.09 2.41 3.69
C ILE A 78 -1.61 0.98 3.82
N GLY A 79 -0.69 -0.01 3.87
CA GLY A 79 -1.04 -1.40 4.10
C GLY A 79 -1.67 -1.58 5.47
N PHE A 80 -2.64 -2.47 5.55
CA PHE A 80 -3.34 -2.81 6.79
C PHE A 80 -3.37 -4.34 7.03
N ASP A 81 -2.46 -5.05 6.37
CA ASP A 81 -2.34 -6.51 6.47
C ASP A 81 -2.09 -6.98 7.92
N HIS A 82 -1.55 -6.10 8.76
CA HIS A 82 -1.35 -6.29 10.21
C HIS A 82 -2.60 -6.04 11.05
N ILE A 83 -3.75 -5.65 10.46
CA ILE A 83 -5.02 -5.43 11.16
C ILE A 83 -6.00 -6.53 10.76
N ASP A 84 -6.43 -7.36 11.71
CA ASP A 84 -7.55 -8.28 11.50
C ASP A 84 -8.88 -7.50 11.41
N ALA A 85 -9.18 -7.03 10.21
CA ALA A 85 -10.37 -6.24 9.94
C ALA A 85 -11.68 -7.03 10.20
N ALA A 86 -11.65 -8.36 10.07
CA ALA A 86 -12.81 -9.20 10.34
C ALA A 86 -13.05 -9.30 11.85
N TYR A 87 -12.01 -9.49 12.64
CA TYR A 87 -12.08 -9.46 14.10
C TYR A 87 -12.55 -8.10 14.60
N CYS A 88 -11.91 -7.00 14.15
CA CYS A 88 -12.29 -5.64 14.53
C CYS A 88 -13.78 -5.37 14.26
N ARG A 89 -14.30 -5.80 13.11
CA ARG A 89 -15.72 -5.66 12.77
C ARG A 89 -16.62 -6.43 13.74
N ARG A 90 -16.27 -7.66 14.12
CA ARG A 90 -17.04 -8.46 15.06
C ARG A 90 -17.07 -7.85 16.47
N GLN A 91 -15.98 -7.20 16.87
CA GLN A 91 -15.84 -6.58 18.20
C GLN A 91 -16.30 -5.12 18.24
N GLY A 92 -16.71 -4.53 17.12
CA GLY A 92 -17.10 -3.14 17.05
C GLY A 92 -15.92 -2.16 17.18
N ILE A 93 -14.68 -2.63 16.95
CA ILE A 93 -13.48 -1.81 16.93
C ILE A 93 -13.40 -1.13 15.57
N ALA A 94 -13.47 0.21 15.54
CA ALA A 94 -13.27 0.97 14.34
C ALA A 94 -11.76 1.09 14.04
N TRP A 95 -11.40 1.20 12.75
CA TRP A 95 -10.01 1.42 12.38
C TRP A 95 -9.89 2.30 11.13
N ALA A 96 -8.72 2.92 10.97
CA ALA A 96 -8.35 3.67 9.79
C ALA A 96 -6.87 3.44 9.47
N ASN A 97 -6.54 3.50 8.18
CA ASN A 97 -5.17 3.52 7.68
C ASN A 97 -4.88 4.86 7.00
N ALA A 98 -3.70 5.01 6.37
CA ALA A 98 -3.27 6.24 5.72
C ALA A 98 -3.19 6.08 4.17
N PRO A 99 -4.32 5.89 3.46
CA PRO A 99 -4.31 5.60 2.03
C PRO A 99 -3.72 6.76 1.24
N GLY A 100 -2.74 6.45 0.38
CA GLY A 100 -2.09 7.42 -0.49
C GLY A 100 -1.05 8.31 0.15
N CYS A 101 -0.73 8.16 1.44
CA CYS A 101 0.27 9.00 2.13
C CYS A 101 1.63 8.98 1.44
N ASN A 102 2.03 7.86 0.85
CA ASN A 102 3.30 7.71 0.15
C ASN A 102 3.19 7.70 -1.40
N ALA A 103 2.01 7.96 -1.97
CA ALA A 103 1.82 7.86 -3.42
C ALA A 103 2.75 8.78 -4.21
N GLY A 104 3.14 9.94 -3.65
CA GLY A 104 4.15 10.82 -4.23
C GLY A 104 5.52 10.16 -4.32
N SER A 105 5.91 9.43 -3.29
CA SER A 105 7.20 8.73 -3.23
C SER A 105 7.29 7.60 -4.25
N VAL A 106 6.25 6.76 -4.32
CA VAL A 106 6.18 5.69 -5.33
C VAL A 106 6.23 6.28 -6.74
N ASN A 107 5.58 7.43 -6.95
CA ASN A 107 5.62 8.12 -8.25
C ASN A 107 7.03 8.63 -8.59
N GLN A 108 7.78 9.18 -7.63
CA GLN A 108 9.18 9.58 -7.83
C GLN A 108 10.08 8.36 -8.09
N TYR A 109 9.86 7.27 -7.37
CA TYR A 109 10.57 6.01 -7.62
C TYR A 109 10.31 5.52 -9.06
N LEU A 110 9.05 5.46 -9.48
CA LEU A 110 8.67 5.06 -10.83
C LEU A 110 9.34 5.92 -11.90
N ALA A 111 9.34 7.24 -11.70
CA ALA A 111 10.03 8.18 -12.62
C ALA A 111 11.52 7.83 -12.73
N SER A 112 12.20 7.67 -11.59
CA SER A 112 13.63 7.35 -11.53
C SER A 112 13.94 6.01 -12.19
N ALA A 113 13.12 4.99 -11.90
CA ALA A 113 13.28 3.64 -12.44
C ALA A 113 13.10 3.59 -13.95
N LEU A 114 12.04 4.23 -14.47
CA LEU A 114 11.79 4.33 -15.91
C LEU A 114 12.89 5.08 -16.65
N LEU A 115 13.36 6.21 -16.11
CA LEU A 115 14.46 6.98 -16.70
C LEU A 115 15.77 6.19 -16.69
N THR A 116 16.07 5.48 -15.60
CA THR A 116 17.26 4.63 -15.48
C THR A 116 17.22 3.50 -16.50
N TYR A 117 16.08 2.82 -16.63
CA TYR A 117 15.87 1.76 -17.62
C TYR A 117 16.00 2.30 -19.05
N ALA A 118 15.33 3.41 -19.34
CA ALA A 118 15.37 4.03 -20.66
C ALA A 118 16.80 4.42 -21.08
N ARG A 119 17.59 4.97 -20.13
CA ARG A 119 19.03 5.28 -20.36
C ARG A 119 19.84 4.00 -20.60
N LYS A 120 19.65 2.95 -19.81
CA LYS A 120 20.35 1.66 -19.95
C LYS A 120 20.05 1.03 -21.31
N LYS A 121 18.79 1.04 -21.74
CA LYS A 121 18.35 0.44 -23.01
C LYS A 121 18.46 1.39 -24.22
N ARG A 122 18.83 2.65 -24.02
CA ARG A 122 18.93 3.71 -25.05
C ARG A 122 17.61 3.93 -25.82
N ILE A 123 16.48 3.91 -25.09
CA ILE A 123 15.14 4.12 -25.62
C ILE A 123 14.57 5.47 -25.16
N LYS A 124 13.58 6.00 -25.88
CA LYS A 124 12.90 7.25 -25.53
C LYS A 124 11.52 6.92 -25.00
N LEU A 125 11.25 7.25 -23.74
CA LEU A 125 9.96 6.95 -23.07
C LEU A 125 8.77 7.54 -23.81
N ARG A 126 8.90 8.74 -24.38
CA ARG A 126 7.81 9.40 -25.13
C ARG A 126 7.32 8.64 -26.37
N ASP A 127 8.13 7.72 -26.88
CA ASP A 127 7.78 6.91 -28.05
C ASP A 127 7.06 5.61 -27.64
N LEU A 128 6.87 5.37 -26.33
CA LEU A 128 6.35 4.14 -25.76
C LEU A 128 4.92 4.30 -25.23
N THR A 129 4.21 3.18 -25.19
CA THR A 129 2.91 3.04 -24.54
C THR A 129 3.09 2.36 -23.20
N ILE A 130 2.56 2.97 -22.12
CA ILE A 130 2.52 2.37 -20.78
C ILE A 130 1.10 1.96 -20.41
N GLY A 131 0.94 0.72 -19.93
CA GLY A 131 -0.26 0.21 -19.28
C GLY A 131 -0.15 0.39 -17.76
N ILE A 132 -1.14 1.00 -17.15
CA ILE A 132 -1.25 1.20 -15.71
C ILE A 132 -2.41 0.35 -15.20
N VAL A 133 -2.10 -0.69 -14.42
CA VAL A 133 -3.06 -1.61 -13.82
C VAL A 133 -3.28 -1.22 -12.37
N GLY A 134 -4.52 -0.79 -12.05
CA GLY A 134 -4.86 -0.15 -10.79
C GLY A 134 -4.63 1.36 -10.82
N VAL A 135 -5.74 2.14 -10.84
CA VAL A 135 -5.70 3.62 -10.99
C VAL A 135 -6.18 4.30 -9.70
N GLY A 136 -5.70 3.78 -8.56
CA GLY A 136 -5.91 4.35 -7.23
C GLY A 136 -5.05 5.59 -6.96
N ASN A 137 -4.64 5.78 -5.70
CA ASN A 137 -3.82 6.94 -5.30
C ASN A 137 -2.45 6.98 -6.00
N VAL A 138 -1.82 5.83 -6.22
CA VAL A 138 -0.53 5.73 -6.91
C VAL A 138 -0.74 5.77 -8.42
N GLY A 139 -1.60 4.91 -8.96
CA GLY A 139 -1.78 4.78 -10.41
C GLY A 139 -2.24 6.07 -11.09
N ARG A 140 -3.04 6.93 -10.43
CA ARG A 140 -3.38 8.27 -10.95
C ARG A 140 -2.15 9.15 -11.10
N LYS A 141 -1.30 9.19 -10.07
CA LYS A 141 -0.04 9.96 -10.13
C LYS A 141 0.93 9.41 -11.17
N ALA A 142 0.97 8.08 -11.32
CA ALA A 142 1.75 7.43 -12.38
C ALA A 142 1.23 7.81 -13.77
N ALA A 143 -0.08 7.88 -13.97
CA ALA A 143 -0.68 8.34 -15.21
C ALA A 143 -0.30 9.79 -15.53
N ASP A 144 -0.45 10.68 -14.54
CA ASP A 144 -0.09 12.10 -14.70
C ASP A 144 1.41 12.27 -15.06
N LEU A 145 2.29 11.52 -14.39
CA LEU A 145 3.72 11.48 -14.66
C LEU A 145 4.00 11.04 -16.10
N CYS A 146 3.41 9.92 -16.52
CA CYS A 146 3.66 9.34 -17.84
C CYS A 146 3.11 10.23 -18.95
N HIS A 147 1.97 10.88 -18.75
CA HIS A 147 1.48 11.92 -19.66
C HIS A 147 2.44 13.12 -19.74
N ALA A 148 2.98 13.58 -18.61
CA ALA A 148 3.95 14.68 -18.60
C ALA A 148 5.27 14.34 -19.31
N ILE A 149 5.68 13.07 -19.30
CA ILE A 149 6.83 12.55 -20.07
C ILE A 149 6.51 12.46 -21.57
N GLY A 150 5.23 12.51 -21.95
CA GLY A 150 4.77 12.38 -23.34
C GLY A 150 4.49 10.94 -23.79
N MET A 151 4.36 10.00 -22.86
CA MET A 151 4.00 8.60 -23.16
C MET A 151 2.51 8.47 -23.53
N ARG A 152 2.19 7.48 -24.35
CA ARG A 152 0.80 7.03 -24.49
C ARG A 152 0.41 6.20 -23.29
N VAL A 153 -0.66 6.57 -22.58
CA VAL A 153 -1.09 5.91 -21.34
C VAL A 153 -2.39 5.12 -21.57
N LEU A 154 -2.40 3.87 -21.13
CA LEU A 154 -3.56 2.99 -21.08
C LEU A 154 -3.86 2.69 -19.61
N LEU A 155 -5.13 2.80 -19.20
CA LEU A 155 -5.55 2.67 -17.80
C LEU A 155 -6.49 1.49 -17.66
N ASP A 156 -6.22 0.58 -16.71
CA ASP A 156 -7.10 -0.52 -16.33
C ASP A 156 -7.39 -0.48 -14.84
N ASP A 157 -8.67 -0.38 -14.49
CA ASP A 157 -9.17 -0.46 -13.12
C ASP A 157 -10.65 -0.88 -13.16
N PRO A 158 -10.94 -2.18 -13.27
CA PRO A 158 -12.31 -2.66 -13.42
C PRO A 158 -13.24 -2.27 -12.26
N PRO A 159 -12.81 -2.32 -10.97
CA PRO A 159 -13.63 -1.84 -9.86
C PRO A 159 -14.05 -0.37 -10.00
N ARG A 160 -13.11 0.50 -10.37
CA ARG A 160 -13.39 1.92 -10.59
C ARG A 160 -14.23 2.16 -11.84
N GLN A 161 -13.93 1.48 -12.92
CA GLN A 161 -14.72 1.56 -14.15
C GLN A 161 -16.19 1.23 -13.87
N ARG A 162 -16.45 0.19 -13.07
CA ARG A 162 -17.81 -0.18 -12.66
C ARG A 162 -18.45 0.89 -11.76
N ALA A 163 -17.73 1.39 -10.78
CA ALA A 163 -18.25 2.36 -9.80
C ALA A 163 -18.52 3.74 -10.42
N GLU A 164 -17.65 4.19 -11.32
CA GLU A 164 -17.72 5.53 -11.91
C GLU A 164 -18.57 5.59 -13.17
N GLY A 165 -18.80 4.45 -13.84
CA GLY A 165 -19.61 4.34 -15.07
C GLY A 165 -19.09 5.15 -16.26
N ARG A 166 -18.00 5.91 -16.07
CA ARG A 166 -17.33 6.77 -17.05
C ARG A 166 -15.84 6.76 -16.74
N GLY A 167 -15.03 6.99 -17.77
CA GLY A 167 -13.57 7.11 -17.62
C GLY A 167 -12.87 6.56 -18.86
N ASN A 168 -11.62 6.99 -19.06
CA ASN A 168 -10.78 6.50 -20.15
C ASN A 168 -10.13 5.15 -19.79
N PHE A 169 -10.88 4.24 -19.15
CA PHE A 169 -10.39 2.91 -18.84
C PHE A 169 -10.41 2.03 -20.09
N THR A 170 -9.47 1.13 -20.14
CA THR A 170 -9.38 0.05 -21.13
C THR A 170 -9.34 -1.30 -20.42
N SER A 171 -9.38 -2.40 -21.15
CA SER A 171 -9.24 -3.72 -20.56
C SER A 171 -7.76 -4.11 -20.40
N LEU A 172 -7.47 -4.99 -19.43
CA LEU A 172 -6.16 -5.62 -19.27
C LEU A 172 -5.72 -6.33 -20.56
N ALA A 173 -6.66 -6.93 -21.30
CA ALA A 173 -6.39 -7.56 -22.59
C ALA A 173 -5.79 -6.55 -23.59
N ARG A 174 -6.35 -5.35 -23.67
CA ARG A 174 -5.80 -4.30 -24.54
C ARG A 174 -4.44 -3.78 -24.06
N ILE A 175 -4.20 -3.72 -22.76
CA ILE A 175 -2.87 -3.40 -22.21
C ILE A 175 -1.87 -4.45 -22.66
N ARG A 176 -2.17 -5.76 -22.51
CA ARG A 176 -1.30 -6.86 -22.96
C ARG A 176 -1.01 -6.83 -24.46
N GLU A 177 -1.94 -6.33 -25.25
CA GLU A 177 -1.77 -6.20 -26.70
C GLU A 177 -0.88 -5.01 -27.09
N GLN A 178 -0.98 -3.87 -26.40
CA GLN A 178 -0.47 -2.59 -26.91
C GLN A 178 0.65 -1.97 -26.09
N ALA A 179 0.82 -2.36 -24.80
CA ALA A 179 1.78 -1.70 -23.94
C ALA A 179 3.22 -2.18 -24.18
N ASP A 180 4.16 -1.25 -24.15
CA ASP A 180 5.61 -1.49 -24.14
C ASP A 180 6.13 -1.59 -22.69
N ILE A 181 5.40 -1.01 -21.75
CA ILE A 181 5.65 -1.07 -20.30
C ILE A 181 4.32 -1.35 -19.61
N ILE A 182 4.30 -2.24 -18.61
CA ILE A 182 3.11 -2.48 -17.77
C ILE A 182 3.51 -2.30 -16.32
N THR A 183 2.84 -1.40 -15.60
CA THR A 183 3.07 -1.13 -14.19
C THR A 183 1.84 -1.42 -13.35
N PHE A 184 2.03 -2.04 -12.18
CA PHE A 184 0.96 -2.52 -11.32
C PHE A 184 0.89 -1.71 -10.02
N HIS A 185 -0.34 -1.30 -9.67
CA HIS A 185 -0.65 -0.48 -8.49
C HIS A 185 -1.96 -0.94 -7.84
N VAL A 186 -2.12 -2.25 -7.74
CA VAL A 186 -3.30 -2.92 -7.16
C VAL A 186 -3.03 -3.42 -5.75
N PRO A 187 -4.05 -3.55 -4.88
CA PRO A 187 -3.94 -4.31 -3.64
C PRO A 187 -3.87 -5.82 -3.93
N VAL A 188 -3.46 -6.63 -2.98
CA VAL A 188 -3.63 -8.10 -3.06
C VAL A 188 -5.06 -8.46 -2.67
N GLN A 189 -5.74 -9.17 -3.54
CA GLN A 189 -7.04 -9.78 -3.31
C GLN A 189 -6.97 -11.25 -3.73
N CYS A 190 -7.14 -12.15 -2.76
CA CYS A 190 -7.00 -13.60 -3.01
C CYS A 190 -8.22 -14.22 -3.67
N ALA A 191 -9.38 -13.56 -3.66
CA ALA A 191 -10.63 -14.11 -4.19
C ALA A 191 -11.58 -13.03 -4.71
N GLY A 192 -12.59 -13.47 -5.48
CA GLY A 192 -13.60 -12.60 -6.05
C GLY A 192 -13.32 -12.21 -7.51
N GLU A 193 -14.24 -11.48 -8.09
CA GLU A 193 -14.19 -11.09 -9.51
C GLU A 193 -12.95 -10.27 -9.87
N PHE A 194 -12.43 -9.50 -8.91
CA PHE A 194 -11.26 -8.63 -9.09
C PHE A 194 -10.04 -9.14 -8.33
N ALA A 195 -9.90 -10.47 -8.21
CA ALA A 195 -8.73 -11.07 -7.59
C ALA A 195 -7.45 -10.61 -8.29
N THR A 196 -6.42 -10.29 -7.50
CA THR A 196 -5.15 -9.77 -7.99
C THR A 196 -3.95 -10.61 -7.54
N HIS A 197 -4.17 -11.55 -6.61
CA HIS A 197 -3.15 -12.53 -6.23
C HIS A 197 -2.77 -13.35 -7.46
N HIS A 198 -1.48 -13.37 -7.78
CA HIS A 198 -0.93 -14.03 -8.97
C HIS A 198 -1.65 -13.65 -10.29
N MET A 199 -2.11 -12.39 -10.40
CA MET A 199 -2.73 -11.94 -11.66
C MET A 199 -1.74 -11.90 -12.83
N VAL A 200 -0.44 -11.85 -12.52
CA VAL A 200 0.64 -11.99 -13.51
C VAL A 200 1.19 -13.41 -13.43
N ASP A 201 0.46 -14.33 -14.01
CA ASP A 201 0.72 -15.76 -14.09
C ASP A 201 1.09 -16.20 -15.53
N ASN A 202 1.24 -17.49 -15.75
CA ASN A 202 1.49 -18.03 -17.09
C ASN A 202 0.38 -17.69 -18.11
N GLY A 203 -0.87 -17.50 -17.67
CA GLY A 203 -1.98 -17.09 -18.52
C GLY A 203 -1.85 -15.63 -18.97
N PHE A 204 -1.35 -14.76 -18.08
CA PHE A 204 -1.05 -13.37 -18.42
C PHE A 204 -0.07 -13.26 -19.60
N PHE A 205 0.97 -14.08 -19.62
CA PHE A 205 2.02 -13.99 -20.65
C PHE A 205 1.61 -14.54 -22.02
N LYS A 206 0.66 -15.49 -22.08
CA LYS A 206 0.20 -16.09 -23.36
C LYS A 206 -0.40 -15.08 -24.33
N ASP A 207 -0.98 -14.01 -23.82
CA ASP A 207 -1.70 -13.03 -24.60
C ASP A 207 -0.90 -11.74 -24.88
N LEU A 208 0.37 -11.70 -24.48
CA LEU A 208 1.25 -10.60 -24.83
C LEU A 208 1.51 -10.56 -26.34
N LYS A 209 1.31 -9.41 -26.96
CA LYS A 209 1.65 -9.19 -28.38
C LYS A 209 2.95 -8.41 -28.56
N LYS A 210 3.43 -7.80 -27.49
CA LYS A 210 4.71 -7.16 -27.38
C LYS A 210 5.51 -7.81 -26.27
N CYS A 211 6.79 -7.48 -26.18
CA CYS A 211 7.69 -7.91 -25.13
C CYS A 211 7.85 -6.76 -24.12
N PRO A 212 6.88 -6.54 -23.19
CA PRO A 212 6.90 -5.37 -22.34
C PRO A 212 7.94 -5.46 -21.23
N LEU A 213 8.37 -4.28 -20.73
CA LEU A 213 8.94 -4.16 -19.39
C LEU A 213 7.81 -4.28 -18.36
N LEU A 214 7.99 -5.12 -17.33
CA LEU A 214 7.08 -5.18 -16.20
C LEU A 214 7.63 -4.40 -15.00
N VAL A 215 6.74 -3.69 -14.29
CA VAL A 215 7.09 -2.92 -13.10
C VAL A 215 6.14 -3.27 -11.96
N ASN A 216 6.68 -3.78 -10.84
CA ASN A 216 5.91 -4.04 -9.62
C ASN A 216 6.42 -3.19 -8.45
N THR A 217 5.61 -2.23 -8.04
CA THR A 217 5.82 -1.38 -6.86
C THR A 217 4.61 -1.45 -5.91
N CYS A 218 3.79 -2.50 -6.01
CA CYS A 218 2.58 -2.60 -5.21
C CYS A 218 2.66 -3.69 -4.12
N ARG A 219 2.60 -4.97 -4.50
CA ARG A 219 2.77 -6.15 -3.63
C ARG A 219 3.40 -7.28 -4.43
N GLY A 220 4.29 -8.05 -3.81
CA GLY A 220 4.97 -9.18 -4.44
C GLY A 220 4.02 -10.22 -4.98
N GLU A 221 3.02 -10.58 -4.20
CA GLU A 221 2.02 -11.62 -4.48
C GLU A 221 1.08 -11.31 -5.66
N VAL A 222 1.21 -10.13 -6.27
CA VAL A 222 0.55 -9.83 -7.55
C VAL A 222 1.19 -10.60 -8.71
N PHE A 223 2.48 -10.90 -8.57
CA PHE A 223 3.26 -11.67 -9.52
C PHE A 223 3.44 -13.11 -9.02
N ASP A 224 3.26 -14.09 -9.91
CA ASP A 224 3.78 -15.45 -9.73
C ASP A 224 5.25 -15.44 -10.15
N SER A 225 6.16 -15.54 -9.19
CA SER A 225 7.61 -15.47 -9.43
C SER A 225 8.11 -16.52 -10.41
N GLY A 226 7.52 -17.73 -10.37
CA GLY A 226 7.87 -18.80 -11.31
C GLY A 226 7.47 -18.45 -12.74
N ALA A 227 6.25 -17.95 -12.93
CA ALA A 227 5.76 -17.53 -14.23
C ALA A 227 6.56 -16.36 -14.81
N VAL A 228 6.92 -15.37 -13.95
CA VAL A 228 7.73 -14.22 -14.36
C VAL A 228 9.15 -14.64 -14.77
N LYS A 229 9.80 -15.57 -14.04
CA LYS A 229 11.11 -16.11 -14.43
C LYS A 229 11.05 -16.80 -15.79
N ASN A 230 10.04 -17.65 -16.00
CA ASN A 230 9.83 -18.31 -17.29
C ASN A 230 9.62 -17.32 -18.44
N ALA A 231 8.90 -16.21 -18.17
CA ALA A 231 8.68 -15.16 -19.16
C ALA A 231 9.95 -14.39 -19.52
N LEU A 232 10.85 -14.17 -18.55
CA LEU A 232 12.18 -13.60 -18.80
C LEU A 232 13.04 -14.54 -19.63
N ASP A 233 13.09 -15.82 -19.26
CA ASP A 233 13.92 -16.83 -19.94
C ASP A 233 13.47 -17.09 -21.38
N SER A 234 12.16 -17.07 -21.63
CA SER A 234 11.61 -17.21 -22.98
C SER A 234 11.66 -15.93 -23.83
N GLY A 235 12.03 -14.79 -23.22
CA GLY A 235 12.00 -13.49 -23.88
C GLY A 235 10.58 -12.96 -24.13
N SER A 236 9.57 -13.47 -23.42
CA SER A 236 8.20 -12.95 -23.49
C SER A 236 8.06 -11.55 -22.89
N ILE A 237 8.97 -11.17 -22.01
CA ILE A 237 9.11 -9.81 -21.47
C ILE A 237 10.54 -9.29 -21.68
N SER A 238 10.69 -7.97 -21.87
CA SER A 238 11.98 -7.34 -22.17
C SER A 238 12.80 -7.01 -20.93
N GLY A 239 12.20 -7.08 -19.74
CA GLY A 239 12.86 -6.74 -18.50
C GLY A 239 11.89 -6.64 -17.35
N LEU A 240 12.45 -6.40 -16.16
CA LEU A 240 11.73 -6.43 -14.90
C LEU A 240 12.27 -5.36 -13.96
N ILE A 241 11.36 -4.59 -13.36
CA ILE A 241 11.63 -3.68 -12.25
C ILE A 241 10.76 -4.11 -11.07
N ILE A 242 11.38 -4.45 -9.94
CA ILE A 242 10.66 -4.89 -8.74
C ILE A 242 11.14 -4.10 -7.51
N ASP A 243 10.18 -3.59 -6.78
CA ASP A 243 10.40 -3.05 -5.43
C ASP A 243 9.74 -3.93 -4.35
N CYS A 244 8.62 -4.59 -4.68
CA CYS A 244 7.89 -5.47 -3.77
C CYS A 244 7.99 -6.92 -4.27
N TRP A 245 8.51 -7.80 -3.42
CA TRP A 245 8.84 -9.18 -3.78
C TRP A 245 7.83 -10.15 -3.17
N GLU A 246 7.58 -11.23 -3.87
CA GLU A 246 6.83 -12.35 -3.30
C GLU A 246 7.64 -13.00 -2.16
N ASN A 247 6.96 -13.41 -1.09
CA ASN A 247 7.54 -14.02 0.11
C ASN A 247 8.58 -13.17 0.87
N GLU A 248 8.49 -11.84 0.83
CA GLU A 248 9.35 -10.99 1.67
C GLU A 248 9.30 -11.41 3.16
N PRO A 249 10.44 -11.48 3.86
CA PRO A 249 11.79 -11.10 3.43
C PRO A 249 12.60 -12.21 2.73
N GLU A 250 12.09 -13.43 2.62
CA GLU A 250 12.74 -14.60 1.99
C GLU A 250 12.52 -14.58 0.47
N ILE A 251 13.10 -13.59 -0.22
CA ILE A 251 12.91 -13.37 -1.65
C ILE A 251 13.60 -14.43 -2.52
N ASP A 252 13.09 -14.64 -3.72
CA ASP A 252 13.70 -15.51 -4.73
C ASP A 252 14.96 -14.83 -5.33
N LEU A 253 16.15 -15.35 -4.96
CA LEU A 253 17.44 -14.80 -5.39
C LEU A 253 17.68 -14.96 -6.89
N GLU A 254 17.18 -16.04 -7.51
CA GLU A 254 17.27 -16.22 -8.96
C GLU A 254 16.48 -15.14 -9.70
N MET A 255 15.29 -14.79 -9.19
CA MET A 255 14.48 -13.68 -9.74
C MET A 255 15.18 -12.35 -9.56
N LEU A 256 15.86 -12.12 -8.41
CA LEU A 256 16.64 -10.90 -8.18
C LEU A 256 17.77 -10.75 -9.21
N GLU A 257 18.51 -11.82 -9.50
CA GLU A 257 19.61 -11.82 -10.49
C GLU A 257 19.12 -11.49 -11.91
N LYS A 258 17.91 -11.92 -12.27
CA LYS A 258 17.29 -11.66 -13.57
C LYS A 258 16.64 -10.26 -13.69
N THR A 259 16.50 -9.55 -12.57
CA THR A 259 15.81 -8.25 -12.52
C THR A 259 16.70 -7.12 -13.00
N ASP A 260 16.22 -6.25 -13.91
CA ASP A 260 16.96 -5.08 -14.39
C ASP A 260 17.20 -4.02 -13.32
N LEU A 261 16.24 -3.86 -12.40
CA LEU A 261 16.30 -2.97 -11.23
C LEU A 261 15.47 -3.58 -10.10
N GLY A 262 16.14 -4.11 -9.08
CA GLY A 262 15.56 -4.63 -7.86
C GLY A 262 15.85 -3.73 -6.66
N THR A 263 14.83 -3.46 -5.82
CA THR A 263 14.99 -2.69 -4.58
C THR A 263 14.23 -3.35 -3.43
N ALA A 264 14.57 -3.00 -2.20
CA ALA A 264 14.12 -3.68 -0.98
C ALA A 264 12.87 -3.00 -0.39
N HIS A 265 11.77 -2.95 -1.17
CA HIS A 265 10.46 -2.40 -0.77
C HIS A 265 10.57 -0.96 -0.25
N ILE A 266 11.27 -0.11 -1.01
CA ILE A 266 11.59 1.27 -0.61
C ILE A 266 10.84 2.35 -1.41
N ALA A 267 10.14 1.99 -2.49
CA ALA A 267 9.48 2.96 -3.37
C ALA A 267 8.55 3.91 -2.60
N GLY A 268 7.86 3.40 -1.59
CA GLY A 268 6.99 4.18 -0.71
C GLY A 268 7.68 4.77 0.52
N TYR A 269 8.97 4.53 0.73
CA TYR A 269 9.67 4.89 1.96
C TYR A 269 10.28 6.29 1.86
N SER A 270 9.54 7.31 2.29
CA SER A 270 10.01 8.69 2.29
C SER A 270 9.64 9.44 3.55
N ARG A 271 10.39 10.52 3.82
CA ARG A 271 10.12 11.43 4.93
C ARG A 271 8.72 12.04 4.82
N ASP A 272 8.37 12.53 3.65
CA ASP A 272 7.08 13.18 3.40
C ASP A 272 5.91 12.20 3.53
N GLY A 273 6.05 10.99 2.98
CA GLY A 273 5.04 9.94 3.11
C GLY A 273 4.78 9.57 4.56
N LYS A 274 5.84 9.45 5.36
CA LYS A 274 5.73 9.20 6.82
C LYS A 274 5.01 10.33 7.55
N ALA A 275 5.38 11.59 7.27
CA ALA A 275 4.74 12.76 7.89
C ALA A 275 3.24 12.84 7.55
N VAL A 276 2.87 12.58 6.30
CA VAL A 276 1.47 12.54 5.86
C VAL A 276 0.73 11.38 6.55
N GLY A 277 1.33 10.20 6.65
CA GLY A 277 0.75 9.05 7.36
C GLY A 277 0.47 9.35 8.83
N THR A 278 1.42 9.97 9.52
CA THR A 278 1.27 10.45 10.90
C THR A 278 0.11 11.43 11.03
N MET A 279 0.08 12.46 10.18
CA MET A 279 -0.98 13.46 10.20
C MET A 279 -2.37 12.84 9.95
N MET A 280 -2.46 11.87 9.04
CA MET A 280 -3.72 11.16 8.77
C MET A 280 -4.18 10.35 9.98
N SER A 281 -3.26 9.69 10.69
CA SER A 281 -3.57 8.92 11.90
C SER A 281 -4.03 9.82 13.04
N ILE A 282 -3.35 10.96 13.28
CA ILE A 282 -3.77 11.95 14.27
C ILE A 282 -5.18 12.44 13.97
N ARG A 283 -5.47 12.84 12.72
CA ARG A 283 -6.80 13.30 12.29
C ARG A 283 -7.86 12.21 12.44
N ALA A 284 -7.54 10.95 12.17
CA ALA A 284 -8.47 9.85 12.33
C ALA A 284 -8.86 9.64 13.80
N VAL A 285 -7.88 9.62 14.70
CA VAL A 285 -8.09 9.57 16.16
C VAL A 285 -8.87 10.80 16.64
N SER A 286 -8.45 11.99 16.24
CA SER A 286 -9.13 13.25 16.60
C SER A 286 -10.60 13.23 16.20
N ARG A 287 -10.89 12.78 14.99
CA ARG A 287 -12.27 12.69 14.49
C ARG A 287 -13.10 11.69 15.27
N PHE A 288 -12.53 10.51 15.59
CA PHE A 288 -13.23 9.47 16.33
C PHE A 288 -13.56 9.88 17.76
N PHE A 289 -12.59 10.45 18.49
CA PHE A 289 -12.76 10.90 19.88
C PHE A 289 -13.22 12.35 20.01
N LYS A 290 -13.44 13.07 18.90
CA LYS A 290 -13.88 14.48 18.87
C LYS A 290 -12.93 15.41 19.64
N LEU A 291 -11.61 15.24 19.43
CA LEU A 291 -10.60 15.98 20.17
C LEU A 291 -10.41 17.43 19.71
N GLY A 292 -10.93 17.81 18.55
CA GLY A 292 -10.85 19.20 18.03
C GLY A 292 -9.50 19.54 17.38
N ILE A 293 -8.71 18.55 16.94
CA ILE A 293 -7.44 18.75 16.22
C ILE A 293 -7.67 18.73 14.72
#